data_ff49447229cb2282e6bec708a63f51ae
#
_entry.id   ff49447229cb2282e6bec708a63f51ae
#
_cell.length_a   1.000
_cell.length_b   1.000
_cell.length_c   1.000
_cell.angle_alpha   90.00
_cell.angle_beta   90.00
_cell.angle_gamma   90.00
#
_symmetry.space_group_name_H-M   'P 1'
#
loop_
_entity.id
_entity.type
_entity.pdbx_description
1 polymer ?
#
loop_
_entity_poly.entity_id
_entity_poly.type
_entity_poly.pdbx_seq_one_letter_code
_entity_poly.pdbx_strand_id
1 'polypeptide(L)'
;DVYKRQEGDDAYTQQTTVLHKYDASGTELMAQDITDIMQQDENNSYVGSMCLDDQGRFYISSDSLIRLFGSDGQFQGAVQTDSQWIQGMGKAKDGKVYLAYYDQSGNVKLSQIDFDGKALGQTYDNFPNTNGNGGLCAGIENDLLVNTDTALYDYSLADQKTTEILSWLDSDINGSYVTYAAATADGKILAVVNDWNTGETDLVKLTRTKASEVAQKSQITIGTLYTSQSLQAAAVAFNKQSNEYHVNIKTYIDDNNWTETSWADGITAMNNDITSGAGCPDILDLSNLDVKELASKGVFEDMTPYLEKSSVLSKDDFFENIVDSYTFDGKLVGIPKSFTLNTIVGKTSEVGDK
;
A
#
# COMPACT_ATOMS: atom_id res chain seq x y z
N ASP A 1 14.13 19.94 1.41
CA ASP A 1 13.88 19.62 2.82
C ASP A 1 12.97 20.66 3.43
N VAL A 2 11.97 20.23 4.22
CA VAL A 2 11.07 21.11 4.98
C VAL A 2 11.55 21.09 6.43
N TYR A 3 12.02 22.22 6.95
CA TYR A 3 12.42 22.35 8.35
C TYR A 3 11.33 23.08 9.15
N LYS A 4 10.92 22.46 10.25
CA LYS A 4 10.05 23.07 11.26
C LYS A 4 10.93 23.60 12.38
N ARG A 5 11.09 24.92 12.50
CA ARG A 5 11.78 25.57 13.63
C ARG A 5 10.76 26.05 14.63
N GLN A 6 10.85 25.60 15.88
CA GLN A 6 10.00 26.03 16.97
C GLN A 6 10.79 26.99 17.88
N GLU A 7 10.39 28.27 17.94
CA GLU A 7 10.95 29.24 18.89
C GLU A 7 9.79 29.87 19.70
N GLY A 8 9.73 29.56 21.00
CA GLY A 8 8.90 30.25 22.00
C GLY A 8 7.51 29.68 22.24
N ASP A 9 6.98 29.92 23.43
CA ASP A 9 5.76 29.32 24.02
C ASP A 9 4.41 29.79 23.42
N ASP A 10 4.37 30.75 22.45
CA ASP A 10 3.14 31.33 21.91
C ASP A 10 3.18 31.57 20.38
N ALA A 11 4.13 30.99 19.66
CA ALA A 11 4.22 31.20 18.24
C ALA A 11 3.56 30.09 17.45
N TYR A 12 2.52 30.38 16.68
CA TYR A 12 2.25 29.68 15.42
C TYR A 12 3.59 29.60 14.68
N THR A 13 4.18 28.41 14.61
CA THR A 13 5.45 28.23 13.91
C THR A 13 5.25 28.63 12.45
N GLN A 14 5.91 29.69 12.03
CA GLN A 14 5.94 30.08 10.64
C GLN A 14 6.67 28.99 9.86
N GLN A 15 5.92 28.20 9.11
CA GLN A 15 6.48 27.14 8.28
C GLN A 15 7.11 27.78 7.05
N THR A 16 8.41 27.54 6.83
CA THR A 16 9.10 27.92 5.59
C THR A 16 9.29 26.70 4.71
N THR A 17 9.12 26.89 3.40
CA THR A 17 9.34 25.86 2.39
C THR A 17 10.44 26.33 1.44
N VAL A 18 11.56 25.59 1.40
CA VAL A 18 12.69 25.91 0.54
C VAL A 18 12.93 24.77 -0.43
N LEU A 19 13.03 25.10 -1.72
CA LEU A 19 13.35 24.16 -2.78
C LEU A 19 14.86 24.14 -2.97
N HIS A 20 15.50 23.01 -2.66
CA HIS A 20 16.95 22.81 -2.83
C HIS A 20 17.22 21.91 -4.03
N LYS A 21 18.28 22.22 -4.77
CA LYS A 21 18.82 21.39 -5.85
C LYS A 21 20.29 21.11 -5.59
N TYR A 22 20.66 19.84 -5.69
CA TYR A 22 22.03 19.37 -5.50
C TYR A 22 22.52 18.65 -6.74
N ASP A 23 23.81 18.68 -6.99
CA ASP A 23 24.46 17.81 -7.98
C ASP A 23 24.69 16.39 -7.40
N ALA A 24 25.22 15.50 -8.24
CA ALA A 24 25.52 14.12 -7.85
C ALA A 24 26.62 14.00 -6.77
N SER A 25 27.40 15.05 -6.51
CA SER A 25 28.42 15.10 -5.46
C SER A 25 27.84 15.60 -4.12
N GLY A 26 26.59 16.05 -4.10
CA GLY A 26 25.94 16.66 -2.95
C GLY A 26 26.20 18.17 -2.81
N THR A 27 26.79 18.81 -3.83
CA THR A 27 26.99 20.26 -3.84
C THR A 27 25.66 20.95 -4.14
N GLU A 28 25.27 21.90 -3.29
CA GLU A 28 24.06 22.69 -3.51
C GLU A 28 24.22 23.60 -4.73
N LEU A 29 23.32 23.45 -5.70
CA LEU A 29 23.27 24.24 -6.91
C LEU A 29 22.25 25.39 -6.82
N MET A 30 21.23 25.22 -5.97
CA MET A 30 20.14 26.19 -5.81
C MET A 30 19.48 26.01 -4.45
N ALA A 31 19.09 27.10 -3.82
CA ALA A 31 18.17 27.16 -2.70
C ALA A 31 17.18 28.31 -2.99
N GLN A 32 15.91 27.96 -3.21
CA GLN A 32 14.85 28.92 -3.53
C GLN A 32 13.76 28.83 -2.46
N ASP A 33 13.52 29.95 -1.76
CA ASP A 33 12.37 30.07 -0.85
C ASP A 33 11.09 30.16 -1.70
N ILE A 34 10.18 29.22 -1.49
CA ILE A 34 8.88 29.13 -2.15
C ILE A 34 7.72 29.27 -1.15
N THR A 35 8.00 29.71 0.08
CA THR A 35 7.04 29.80 1.17
C THR A 35 5.79 30.57 0.77
N ASP A 36 5.96 31.77 0.22
CA ASP A 36 4.84 32.62 -0.19
C ASP A 36 3.96 31.94 -1.25
N ILE A 37 4.58 31.18 -2.17
CA ILE A 37 3.84 30.45 -3.21
C ILE A 37 3.06 29.28 -2.61
N MET A 38 3.65 28.57 -1.65
CA MET A 38 2.98 27.45 -0.99
C MET A 38 1.83 27.91 -0.10
N GLN A 39 1.94 29.11 0.52
CA GLN A 39 0.95 29.65 1.44
C GLN A 39 -0.17 30.45 0.75
N GLN A 40 -0.14 30.65 -0.57
CA GLN A 40 -1.21 31.33 -1.32
C GLN A 40 -2.57 30.63 -1.24
N ASP A 41 -2.57 29.33 -0.99
CA ASP A 41 -3.76 28.52 -0.79
C ASP A 41 -3.60 27.73 0.52
N GLU A 42 -4.37 28.12 1.54
CA GLU A 42 -4.29 27.51 2.88
C GLU A 42 -4.59 26.00 2.86
N ASN A 43 -5.47 25.55 1.96
CA ASN A 43 -5.83 24.15 1.83
C ASN A 43 -4.74 23.32 1.13
N ASN A 44 -3.86 23.97 0.37
CA ASN A 44 -2.81 23.35 -0.43
C ASN A 44 -1.41 23.84 -0.04
N SER A 45 -1.16 24.12 1.25
CA SER A 45 0.09 24.74 1.72
C SER A 45 1.23 23.74 2.01
N TYR A 46 1.02 22.43 1.84
CA TYR A 46 2.01 21.40 2.10
C TYR A 46 2.55 20.79 0.81
N VAL A 47 3.68 20.07 0.91
CA VAL A 47 4.25 19.27 -0.17
C VAL A 47 3.74 17.84 -0.03
N GLY A 48 2.87 17.40 -0.93
CA GLY A 48 2.38 16.03 -1.02
C GLY A 48 3.39 15.14 -1.76
N SER A 49 3.70 15.48 -3.01
CA SER A 49 4.75 14.80 -3.76
C SER A 49 5.52 15.81 -4.64
N MET A 50 6.72 15.41 -5.05
CA MET A 50 7.57 16.22 -5.92
C MET A 50 8.17 15.35 -7.02
N CYS A 51 8.23 15.88 -8.24
CA CYS A 51 8.86 15.23 -9.37
C CYS A 51 9.65 16.25 -10.21
N LEU A 52 10.64 15.74 -10.95
CA LEU A 52 11.44 16.49 -11.93
C LEU A 52 11.26 15.87 -13.31
N ASP A 53 11.15 16.71 -14.35
CA ASP A 53 11.26 16.24 -15.73
C ASP A 53 12.73 16.28 -16.26
N ASP A 54 12.92 15.86 -17.50
CA ASP A 54 14.24 15.84 -18.14
C ASP A 54 14.83 17.23 -18.40
N GLN A 55 14.03 18.29 -18.31
CA GLN A 55 14.47 19.67 -18.40
C GLN A 55 14.86 20.25 -17.04
N GLY A 56 14.70 19.45 -15.98
CA GLY A 56 15.00 19.84 -14.60
C GLY A 56 13.96 20.82 -14.02
N ARG A 57 12.75 20.87 -14.58
CA ARG A 57 11.62 21.63 -14.07
C ARG A 57 10.97 20.86 -12.92
N PHE A 58 10.45 21.58 -11.92
CA PHE A 58 9.90 20.97 -10.71
C PHE A 58 8.37 20.99 -10.75
N TYR A 59 7.79 19.92 -10.27
CA TYR A 59 6.36 19.72 -10.08
C TYR A 59 6.13 19.38 -8.61
N ILE A 60 5.32 20.18 -7.92
CA ILE A 60 5.01 19.99 -6.50
C ILE A 60 3.50 19.87 -6.36
N SER A 61 3.01 18.74 -5.87
CA SER A 61 1.60 18.53 -5.61
C SER A 61 1.24 18.81 -4.15
N SER A 62 0.02 19.30 -3.97
CA SER A 62 -0.72 19.37 -2.70
C SER A 62 -2.16 19.02 -3.04
N ASP A 63 -2.87 18.24 -2.25
CA ASP A 63 -4.25 17.79 -2.50
C ASP A 63 -4.71 17.77 -3.98
N SER A 64 -5.29 18.89 -4.48
CA SER A 64 -5.79 19.01 -5.85
C SER A 64 -5.00 20.00 -6.71
N LEU A 65 -3.90 20.56 -6.21
CA LEU A 65 -3.10 21.60 -6.89
C LEU A 65 -1.69 21.12 -7.17
N ILE A 66 -1.23 21.30 -8.42
CA ILE A 66 0.14 21.03 -8.82
C ILE A 66 0.81 22.36 -9.18
N ARG A 67 1.82 22.74 -8.40
CA ARG A 67 2.62 23.93 -8.67
C ARG A 67 3.81 23.61 -9.56
N LEU A 68 4.02 24.46 -10.56
CA LEU A 68 5.02 24.28 -11.60
C LEU A 68 6.13 25.33 -11.43
N PHE A 69 7.39 24.86 -11.39
CA PHE A 69 8.55 25.72 -11.24
C PHE A 69 9.56 25.42 -12.36
N GLY A 70 10.20 26.45 -12.87
CA GLY A 70 11.32 26.30 -13.82
C GLY A 70 12.51 25.58 -13.21
N SER A 71 13.47 25.21 -14.03
CA SER A 71 14.72 24.58 -13.57
C SER A 71 15.59 25.48 -12.68
N ASP A 72 15.28 26.76 -12.67
CA ASP A 72 15.83 27.83 -11.81
C ASP A 72 15.05 28.01 -10.49
N GLY A 73 14.01 27.21 -10.25
CA GLY A 73 13.17 27.28 -9.06
C GLY A 73 12.12 28.41 -9.09
N GLN A 74 12.00 29.17 -10.20
CA GLN A 74 11.00 30.23 -10.30
C GLN A 74 9.62 29.66 -10.61
N PHE A 75 8.60 30.16 -9.90
CA PHE A 75 7.21 29.77 -10.11
C PHE A 75 6.71 30.16 -11.51
N GLN A 76 6.16 29.18 -12.24
CA GLN A 76 5.69 29.32 -13.60
C GLN A 76 4.15 29.23 -13.72
N GLY A 77 3.48 28.77 -12.67
CA GLY A 77 2.03 28.62 -12.64
C GLY A 77 1.60 27.34 -11.91
N ALA A 78 0.33 27.02 -12.03
CA ALA A 78 -0.23 25.85 -11.39
C ALA A 78 -1.24 25.14 -12.28
N VAL A 79 -1.44 23.85 -12.04
CA VAL A 79 -2.50 23.01 -12.61
C VAL A 79 -3.46 22.67 -11.49
N GLN A 80 -4.72 23.12 -11.62
CA GLN A 80 -5.80 22.67 -10.75
C GLN A 80 -6.36 21.37 -11.30
N THR A 81 -6.48 20.37 -10.44
CA THR A 81 -7.13 19.10 -10.78
C THR A 81 -8.52 19.03 -10.16
N ASP A 82 -9.35 18.15 -10.68
CA ASP A 82 -10.63 17.76 -10.09
C ASP A 82 -10.49 16.51 -9.20
N SER A 83 -9.26 16.17 -8.81
CA SER A 83 -8.98 15.00 -7.98
C SER A 83 -9.58 15.15 -6.58
N GLN A 84 -10.06 14.04 -6.04
CA GLN A 84 -10.34 13.92 -4.60
C GLN A 84 -9.05 13.72 -3.80
N TRP A 85 -8.11 12.98 -4.39
CA TRP A 85 -6.85 12.63 -3.75
C TRP A 85 -5.78 12.32 -4.81
N ILE A 86 -4.61 12.96 -4.68
CA ILE A 86 -3.43 12.64 -5.49
C ILE A 86 -2.67 11.49 -4.83
N GLN A 87 -2.48 10.40 -5.57
CA GLN A 87 -1.71 9.25 -5.11
C GLN A 87 -0.20 9.43 -5.29
N GLY A 88 0.22 10.19 -6.30
CA GLY A 88 1.62 10.49 -6.54
C GLY A 88 1.90 11.00 -7.94
N MET A 89 3.14 11.41 -8.13
CA MET A 89 3.67 11.84 -9.44
C MET A 89 4.95 11.08 -9.76
N GLY A 90 5.19 10.86 -11.04
CA GLY A 90 6.42 10.23 -11.51
C GLY A 90 6.77 10.62 -12.93
N LYS A 91 8.08 10.58 -13.22
CA LYS A 91 8.58 10.78 -14.58
C LYS A 91 8.61 9.44 -15.31
N ALA A 92 7.97 9.37 -16.46
CA ALA A 92 8.02 8.21 -17.35
C ALA A 92 9.31 8.20 -18.21
N LYS A 93 9.50 7.09 -18.94
CA LYS A 93 10.65 6.95 -19.87
C LYS A 93 10.68 7.99 -20.98
N ASP A 94 9.52 8.54 -21.35
CA ASP A 94 9.42 9.61 -22.35
C ASP A 94 9.86 10.98 -21.82
N GLY A 95 10.30 11.05 -20.56
CA GLY A 95 10.76 12.27 -19.90
C GLY A 95 9.65 13.16 -19.38
N LYS A 96 8.38 12.81 -19.60
CA LYS A 96 7.22 13.56 -19.12
C LYS A 96 6.81 13.13 -17.72
N VAL A 97 6.13 14.03 -17.02
CA VAL A 97 5.61 13.79 -15.67
C VAL A 97 4.15 13.39 -15.75
N TYR A 98 3.81 12.34 -15.03
CA TYR A 98 2.47 11.79 -14.90
C TYR A 98 1.99 11.88 -13.47
N LEU A 99 0.68 12.08 -13.30
CA LEU A 99 -0.05 12.18 -12.05
C LEU A 99 -1.00 11.00 -11.92
N ALA A 100 -0.89 10.22 -10.83
CA ALA A 100 -1.90 9.25 -10.43
C ALA A 100 -2.81 9.86 -9.37
N TYR A 101 -4.13 9.75 -9.53
CA TYR A 101 -5.10 10.38 -8.65
C TYR A 101 -6.45 9.67 -8.67
N TYR A 102 -7.25 9.85 -7.62
CA TYR A 102 -8.66 9.49 -7.62
C TYR A 102 -9.52 10.61 -8.21
N ASP A 103 -10.35 10.26 -9.18
CA ASP A 103 -11.37 11.17 -9.69
C ASP A 103 -12.54 11.35 -8.69
N GLN A 104 -13.52 12.22 -9.02
CA GLN A 104 -14.68 12.47 -8.17
C GLN A 104 -15.60 11.24 -7.98
N SER A 105 -15.45 10.22 -8.80
CA SER A 105 -16.18 8.95 -8.70
C SER A 105 -15.41 7.86 -7.93
N GLY A 106 -14.19 8.17 -7.46
CA GLY A 106 -13.33 7.24 -6.75
C GLY A 106 -12.55 6.27 -7.66
N ASN A 107 -12.49 6.52 -8.97
CA ASN A 107 -11.68 5.73 -9.88
C ASN A 107 -10.25 6.26 -9.93
N VAL A 108 -9.28 5.35 -10.01
CA VAL A 108 -7.87 5.73 -10.21
C VAL A 108 -7.62 6.09 -11.65
N LYS A 109 -7.05 7.25 -11.87
CA LYS A 109 -6.67 7.81 -13.17
C LYS A 109 -5.17 8.09 -13.21
N LEU A 110 -4.61 8.02 -14.40
CA LEU A 110 -3.27 8.53 -14.70
C LEU A 110 -3.38 9.63 -15.74
N SER A 111 -2.82 10.82 -15.49
CA SER A 111 -2.79 11.90 -16.47
C SER A 111 -1.39 12.44 -16.68
N GLN A 112 -1.02 12.75 -17.91
CA GLN A 112 0.16 13.54 -18.20
C GLN A 112 -0.05 14.97 -17.67
N ILE A 113 0.99 15.57 -17.11
CA ILE A 113 0.98 17.01 -16.77
C ILE A 113 1.61 17.78 -17.92
N ASP A 114 0.84 18.63 -18.56
CA ASP A 114 1.33 19.58 -19.55
C ASP A 114 1.85 20.85 -18.82
N PHE A 115 3.16 20.95 -18.70
CA PHE A 115 3.82 22.08 -18.03
C PHE A 115 3.55 23.40 -18.71
N ASP A 116 3.66 23.43 -20.03
CA ASP A 116 3.57 24.69 -20.81
C ASP A 116 2.10 25.13 -20.97
N GLY A 117 1.20 24.18 -21.17
CA GLY A 117 -0.24 24.41 -21.23
C GLY A 117 -0.89 24.64 -19.86
N LYS A 118 -0.19 24.33 -18.74
CA LYS A 118 -0.68 24.41 -17.35
C LYS A 118 -2.01 23.68 -17.18
N ALA A 119 -2.06 22.44 -17.68
CA ALA A 119 -3.24 21.60 -17.69
C ALA A 119 -2.88 20.13 -17.54
N LEU A 120 -3.89 19.31 -17.24
CA LEU A 120 -3.77 17.88 -17.45
C LEU A 120 -3.90 17.59 -18.96
N GLY A 121 -2.99 16.76 -19.46
CA GLY A 121 -2.98 16.29 -20.85
C GLY A 121 -3.78 15.00 -21.02
N GLN A 122 -3.21 14.03 -21.76
CA GLN A 122 -3.85 12.74 -21.96
C GLN A 122 -4.07 12.02 -20.64
N THR A 123 -5.30 11.51 -20.46
CA THR A 123 -5.71 10.74 -19.27
C THR A 123 -5.92 9.28 -19.67
N TYR A 124 -5.52 8.38 -18.79
CA TYR A 124 -5.68 6.95 -18.87
C TYR A 124 -6.56 6.48 -17.72
N ASP A 125 -7.58 5.70 -18.07
CA ASP A 125 -8.54 5.12 -17.11
C ASP A 125 -8.02 3.80 -16.55
N ASN A 126 -8.58 3.37 -15.41
CA ASN A 126 -8.27 2.08 -14.80
C ASN A 126 -6.77 1.88 -14.50
N PHE A 127 -6.11 2.93 -14.04
CA PHE A 127 -4.73 2.83 -13.59
C PHE A 127 -4.67 2.10 -12.24
N PRO A 128 -3.65 1.27 -11.97
CA PRO A 128 -3.51 0.57 -10.70
C PRO A 128 -3.47 1.52 -9.51
N ASN A 129 -4.03 1.08 -8.39
CA ASN A 129 -3.93 1.80 -7.14
C ASN A 129 -2.48 1.77 -6.65
N THR A 130 -1.86 2.93 -6.49
CA THR A 130 -0.47 3.03 -6.05
C THR A 130 -0.38 3.01 -4.52
N ASN A 131 0.76 2.59 -4.00
CA ASN A 131 1.01 2.60 -2.56
C ASN A 131 1.50 4.00 -2.11
N GLY A 132 0.57 4.94 -1.94
CA GLY A 132 0.88 6.26 -1.37
C GLY A 132 1.81 7.15 -2.19
N ASN A 133 2.39 8.15 -1.54
CA ASN A 133 3.07 9.32 -2.09
C ASN A 133 4.43 9.05 -2.77
N GLY A 134 4.58 8.16 -3.68
CA GLY A 134 5.87 7.93 -4.34
C GLY A 134 5.85 6.72 -5.25
N GLY A 135 4.64 6.27 -5.56
CA GLY A 135 4.43 5.04 -6.30
C GLY A 135 4.84 5.03 -7.77
N LEU A 136 5.29 6.13 -8.35
CA LEU A 136 5.60 6.22 -9.78
C LEU A 136 7.06 6.61 -10.05
N CYS A 137 7.70 5.88 -10.96
CA CYS A 137 8.99 6.29 -11.55
C CYS A 137 9.15 5.72 -12.97
N ALA A 138 10.25 6.04 -13.63
CA ALA A 138 10.53 5.53 -14.98
C ALA A 138 10.56 3.99 -15.02
N GLY A 139 9.88 3.41 -16.01
CA GLY A 139 9.76 1.98 -16.21
C GLY A 139 11.09 1.30 -16.60
N ILE A 140 11.09 -0.02 -16.61
CA ILE A 140 12.24 -0.84 -17.03
C ILE A 140 12.15 -1.14 -18.51
N GLU A 141 11.14 -1.85 -18.94
CA GLU A 141 10.87 -2.19 -20.34
C GLU A 141 9.78 -1.29 -20.92
N ASN A 142 8.76 -0.97 -20.12
CA ASN A 142 7.65 -0.08 -20.46
C ASN A 142 7.88 1.36 -19.95
N ASP A 143 6.81 2.12 -19.75
CA ASP A 143 6.88 3.56 -19.55
C ASP A 143 7.06 3.96 -18.08
N LEU A 144 6.37 3.28 -17.16
CA LEU A 144 6.32 3.62 -15.75
C LEU A 144 6.46 2.39 -14.85
N LEU A 145 7.26 2.48 -13.79
CA LEU A 145 7.13 1.58 -12.65
C LEU A 145 6.03 2.08 -11.73
N VAL A 146 5.18 1.15 -11.31
CA VAL A 146 4.04 1.37 -10.42
C VAL A 146 4.21 0.50 -9.18
N ASN A 147 4.42 1.14 -8.03
CA ASN A 147 4.49 0.45 -6.76
C ASN A 147 3.09 0.33 -6.16
N THR A 148 2.69 -0.89 -5.84
CA THR A 148 1.47 -1.20 -5.09
C THR A 148 1.83 -1.86 -3.75
N ASP A 149 0.86 -2.11 -2.90
CA ASP A 149 1.05 -2.80 -1.62
C ASP A 149 1.37 -4.31 -1.76
N THR A 150 1.17 -4.88 -2.93
CA THR A 150 1.42 -6.32 -3.20
C THR A 150 2.61 -6.56 -4.11
N ALA A 151 2.86 -5.68 -5.09
CA ALA A 151 3.84 -5.91 -6.13
C ALA A 151 4.40 -4.61 -6.73
N LEU A 152 5.50 -4.73 -7.44
CA LEU A 152 6.03 -3.71 -8.34
C LEU A 152 5.71 -4.12 -9.78
N TYR A 153 5.06 -3.22 -10.50
CA TYR A 153 4.65 -3.43 -11.90
C TYR A 153 5.40 -2.49 -12.83
N ASP A 154 5.57 -2.93 -14.07
CA ASP A 154 5.99 -2.10 -15.22
C ASP A 154 4.77 -1.84 -16.11
N TYR A 155 4.36 -0.59 -16.26
CA TYR A 155 3.13 -0.17 -16.93
C TYR A 155 3.41 0.40 -18.31
N SER A 156 2.67 -0.07 -19.31
CA SER A 156 2.69 0.44 -20.70
C SER A 156 1.58 1.46 -20.90
N LEU A 157 1.94 2.68 -21.28
CA LEU A 157 0.99 3.74 -21.65
C LEU A 157 0.24 3.39 -22.96
N ALA A 158 0.91 2.69 -23.87
CA ALA A 158 0.34 2.34 -25.17
C ALA A 158 -0.75 1.28 -25.04
N ASP A 159 -0.50 0.25 -24.25
CA ASP A 159 -1.39 -0.91 -24.08
C ASP A 159 -2.30 -0.80 -22.86
N GLN A 160 -2.01 0.15 -21.97
CA GLN A 160 -2.69 0.34 -20.66
C GLN A 160 -2.68 -0.95 -19.83
N LYS A 161 -1.52 -1.62 -19.80
CA LYS A 161 -1.34 -2.89 -19.12
C LYS A 161 -0.14 -2.86 -18.18
N THR A 162 -0.26 -3.60 -17.10
CA THR A 162 0.80 -3.88 -16.16
C THR A 162 1.48 -5.21 -16.46
N THR A 163 2.78 -5.25 -16.25
CA THR A 163 3.57 -6.49 -16.17
C THR A 163 4.21 -6.54 -14.79
N GLU A 164 3.95 -7.58 -14.01
CA GLU A 164 4.55 -7.75 -12.70
C GLU A 164 6.06 -7.96 -12.82
N ILE A 165 6.82 -7.17 -12.08
CA ILE A 165 8.29 -7.25 -11.99
C ILE A 165 8.69 -8.13 -10.80
N LEU A 166 8.03 -7.92 -9.66
CA LEU A 166 8.21 -8.71 -8.44
C LEU A 166 6.97 -8.62 -7.54
N SER A 167 6.77 -9.67 -6.75
CA SER A 167 5.90 -9.67 -5.57
C SER A 167 6.72 -9.24 -4.35
N TRP A 168 6.19 -8.32 -3.55
CA TRP A 168 6.85 -7.90 -2.33
C TRP A 168 6.91 -9.03 -1.30
N LEU A 169 5.83 -9.81 -1.19
CA LEU A 169 5.77 -10.94 -0.27
C LEU A 169 6.80 -12.01 -0.62
N ASP A 170 6.96 -12.35 -1.91
CA ASP A 170 7.96 -13.31 -2.37
C ASP A 170 9.41 -12.77 -2.22
N SER A 171 9.53 -11.46 -2.05
CA SER A 171 10.80 -10.80 -1.75
C SER A 171 11.04 -10.62 -0.26
N ASP A 172 10.22 -11.24 0.60
CA ASP A 172 10.25 -11.11 2.06
C ASP A 172 10.09 -9.64 2.55
N ILE A 173 9.32 -8.83 1.83
CA ILE A 173 9.04 -7.43 2.14
C ILE A 173 7.55 -7.25 2.35
N ASN A 174 7.16 -6.50 3.37
CA ASN A 174 5.79 -6.02 3.49
C ASN A 174 5.59 -4.86 2.50
N GLY A 175 4.84 -5.10 1.43
CA GLY A 175 4.63 -4.13 0.38
C GLY A 175 3.94 -2.84 0.85
N SER A 176 3.07 -2.93 1.87
CA SER A 176 2.43 -1.74 2.46
C SER A 176 3.43 -0.77 3.14
N TYR A 177 4.67 -1.22 3.39
CA TYR A 177 5.74 -0.40 3.96
C TYR A 177 6.64 0.21 2.89
N VAL A 178 6.50 -0.20 1.63
CA VAL A 178 7.31 0.31 0.52
C VAL A 178 6.77 1.67 0.08
N THR A 179 7.49 2.73 0.39
CA THR A 179 7.10 4.10 0.02
C THR A 179 7.65 4.52 -1.35
N TYR A 180 8.84 4.03 -1.71
CA TYR A 180 9.46 4.31 -3.00
C TYR A 180 10.14 3.05 -3.55
N ALA A 181 10.04 2.85 -4.85
CA ALA A 181 10.79 1.83 -5.57
C ALA A 181 11.25 2.36 -6.92
N ALA A 182 12.50 2.09 -7.28
CA ALA A 182 13.09 2.52 -8.54
C ALA A 182 14.03 1.46 -9.09
N ALA A 183 14.12 1.38 -10.43
CA ALA A 183 15.09 0.55 -11.10
C ALA A 183 16.43 1.28 -11.23
N THR A 184 17.52 0.55 -11.01
CA THR A 184 18.88 1.03 -11.29
C THR A 184 19.27 0.70 -12.73
N ALA A 185 20.29 1.38 -13.25
CA ALA A 185 20.79 1.15 -14.60
C ALA A 185 21.31 -0.29 -14.84
N ASP A 186 21.69 -1.00 -13.78
CA ASP A 186 22.14 -2.41 -13.82
C ASP A 186 20.99 -3.42 -13.57
N GLY A 187 19.74 -2.95 -13.66
CA GLY A 187 18.53 -3.80 -13.59
C GLY A 187 18.19 -4.32 -12.20
N LYS A 188 18.70 -3.71 -11.14
CA LYS A 188 18.31 -3.99 -9.76
C LYS A 188 17.18 -3.05 -9.34
N ILE A 189 16.44 -3.43 -8.30
CA ILE A 189 15.42 -2.57 -7.70
C ILE A 189 15.97 -2.03 -6.38
N LEU A 190 15.85 -0.72 -6.19
CA LEU A 190 16.03 -0.07 -4.89
C LEU A 190 14.65 0.28 -4.35
N ALA A 191 14.40 -0.06 -3.08
CA ALA A 191 13.16 0.25 -2.40
C ALA A 191 13.42 0.90 -1.04
N VAL A 192 12.63 1.91 -0.69
CA VAL A 192 12.58 2.50 0.65
C VAL A 192 11.42 1.84 1.38
N VAL A 193 11.72 1.19 2.48
CA VAL A 193 10.76 0.44 3.30
C VAL A 193 10.66 1.12 4.66
N ASN A 194 9.48 1.65 4.99
CA ASN A 194 9.22 2.33 6.26
C ASN A 194 8.34 1.45 7.13
N ASP A 195 8.88 0.90 8.19
CA ASP A 195 8.08 0.19 9.19
C ASP A 195 7.52 1.21 10.21
N TRP A 196 6.25 1.54 10.01
CA TRP A 196 5.53 2.51 10.86
C TRP A 196 5.33 2.01 12.32
N ASN A 197 5.45 0.70 12.57
CA ASN A 197 5.29 0.15 13.92
C ASN A 197 6.58 0.31 14.74
N THR A 198 7.74 0.16 14.09
CA THR A 198 9.05 0.31 14.73
C THR A 198 9.65 1.69 14.53
N GLY A 199 9.20 2.43 13.50
CA GLY A 199 9.76 3.71 13.07
C GLY A 199 11.09 3.54 12.31
N GLU A 200 11.44 2.33 11.92
CA GLU A 200 12.65 2.05 11.15
C GLU A 200 12.43 2.31 9.65
N THR A 201 13.46 2.80 8.99
CA THR A 201 13.48 3.03 7.55
C THR A 201 14.69 2.32 6.96
N ASP A 202 14.43 1.40 6.03
CA ASP A 202 15.45 0.65 5.32
C ASP A 202 15.53 1.06 3.85
N LEU A 203 16.76 1.13 3.32
CA LEU A 203 17.02 1.15 1.89
C LEU A 203 17.40 -0.27 1.44
N VAL A 204 16.47 -0.92 0.77
CA VAL A 204 16.62 -2.31 0.31
C VAL A 204 17.03 -2.34 -1.15
N LYS A 205 17.98 -3.22 -1.46
CA LYS A 205 18.42 -3.49 -2.83
C LYS A 205 18.10 -4.92 -3.21
N LEU A 206 17.21 -5.08 -4.20
CA LEU A 206 16.80 -6.38 -4.71
C LEU A 206 17.55 -6.72 -6.00
N THR A 207 17.93 -7.97 -6.11
CA THR A 207 18.61 -8.54 -7.29
C THR A 207 17.84 -9.77 -7.74
N ARG A 208 17.54 -9.85 -9.04
CA ARG A 208 16.86 -11.03 -9.60
C ARG A 208 17.72 -12.26 -9.41
N THR A 209 17.15 -13.30 -8.81
CA THR A 209 17.76 -14.61 -8.61
C THR A 209 17.09 -15.63 -9.53
N LYS A 210 17.84 -16.64 -10.01
CA LYS A 210 17.25 -17.72 -10.80
C LYS A 210 16.38 -18.59 -9.91
N ALA A 211 15.23 -19.03 -10.42
CA ALA A 211 14.31 -19.92 -9.68
C ALA A 211 14.99 -21.20 -9.16
N SER A 212 16.00 -21.71 -9.89
CA SER A 212 16.78 -22.88 -9.48
C SER A 212 17.75 -22.64 -8.30
N GLU A 213 18.00 -21.37 -7.97
CA GLU A 213 18.88 -20.95 -6.88
C GLU A 213 18.09 -20.57 -5.61
N VAL A 214 16.75 -20.49 -5.73
CA VAL A 214 15.86 -20.23 -4.60
C VAL A 214 15.52 -21.53 -3.92
N ALA A 215 15.60 -21.56 -2.58
CA ALA A 215 15.23 -22.74 -1.79
C ALA A 215 13.76 -23.11 -2.07
N GLN A 216 13.52 -24.37 -2.40
CA GLN A 216 12.18 -24.89 -2.62
C GLN A 216 11.50 -25.10 -1.26
N LYS A 217 10.54 -24.25 -0.94
CA LYS A 217 9.70 -24.36 0.27
C LYS A 217 8.32 -24.90 -0.11
N SER A 218 7.70 -25.66 0.78
CA SER A 218 6.29 -26.04 0.64
C SER A 218 5.40 -24.80 0.75
N GLN A 219 4.46 -24.67 -0.17
CA GLN A 219 3.59 -23.49 -0.21
C GLN A 219 2.40 -23.68 0.73
N ILE A 220 2.09 -22.64 1.52
CA ILE A 220 0.87 -22.51 2.33
C ILE A 220 0.14 -21.29 1.84
N THR A 221 -1.13 -21.44 1.48
CA THR A 221 -1.95 -20.35 0.98
C THR A 221 -2.95 -19.89 2.04
N ILE A 222 -2.91 -18.61 2.39
CA ILE A 222 -3.93 -17.95 3.21
C ILE A 222 -4.93 -17.27 2.29
N GLY A 223 -6.20 -17.64 2.38
CA GLY A 223 -7.29 -16.99 1.65
C GLY A 223 -7.94 -15.89 2.48
N THR A 224 -8.04 -14.70 1.92
CA THR A 224 -8.73 -13.54 2.52
C THR A 224 -9.49 -12.77 1.47
N LEU A 225 -10.53 -12.02 1.85
CA LEU A 225 -11.22 -11.16 0.88
C LEU A 225 -10.31 -10.04 0.39
N TYR A 226 -9.60 -9.39 1.29
CA TYR A 226 -8.58 -8.38 0.99
C TYR A 226 -7.38 -8.53 1.92
N THR A 227 -6.23 -8.11 1.49
CA THR A 227 -5.02 -8.17 2.30
C THR A 227 -4.96 -7.02 3.29
N SER A 228 -4.68 -7.34 4.56
CA SER A 228 -4.37 -6.33 5.58
C SER A 228 -2.86 -6.20 5.77
N GLN A 229 -2.41 -5.00 6.13
CA GLN A 229 -1.01 -4.72 6.47
C GLN A 229 -0.48 -5.68 7.55
N SER A 230 -1.30 -6.02 8.55
CA SER A 230 -0.91 -6.93 9.62
C SER A 230 -0.80 -8.39 9.15
N LEU A 231 -1.61 -8.82 8.18
CA LEU A 231 -1.49 -10.14 7.59
C LEU A 231 -0.23 -10.25 6.75
N GLN A 232 0.07 -9.24 5.93
CA GLN A 232 1.32 -9.18 5.17
C GLN A 232 2.54 -9.21 6.11
N ALA A 233 2.54 -8.41 7.18
CA ALA A 233 3.63 -8.40 8.15
C ALA A 233 3.85 -9.77 8.80
N ALA A 234 2.77 -10.47 9.17
CA ALA A 234 2.85 -11.81 9.74
C ALA A 234 3.38 -12.83 8.73
N ALA A 235 2.90 -12.79 7.48
CA ALA A 235 3.37 -13.67 6.41
C ALA A 235 4.86 -13.45 6.11
N VAL A 236 5.31 -12.21 6.00
CA VAL A 236 6.74 -11.86 5.82
C VAL A 236 7.59 -12.36 6.98
N ALA A 237 7.15 -12.13 8.22
CA ALA A 237 7.87 -12.60 9.40
C ALA A 237 8.00 -14.13 9.42
N PHE A 238 6.94 -14.84 9.07
CA PHE A 238 6.95 -16.29 8.95
C PHE A 238 7.90 -16.76 7.83
N ASN A 239 7.80 -16.19 6.63
CA ASN A 239 8.61 -16.57 5.47
C ASN A 239 10.11 -16.38 5.70
N LYS A 240 10.50 -15.32 6.44
CA LYS A 240 11.90 -15.08 6.86
C LYS A 240 12.42 -16.12 7.83
N GLN A 241 11.57 -16.66 8.71
CA GLN A 241 11.97 -17.59 9.75
C GLN A 241 11.89 -19.07 9.32
N SER A 242 10.92 -19.40 8.47
CA SER A 242 10.69 -20.78 8.03
C SER A 242 11.64 -21.18 6.90
N ASN A 243 12.31 -22.32 7.08
CA ASN A 243 13.12 -22.94 6.02
C ASN A 243 12.35 -24.00 5.21
N GLU A 244 11.19 -24.44 5.68
CA GLU A 244 10.42 -25.54 5.10
C GLU A 244 9.18 -25.03 4.33
N TYR A 245 8.58 -23.94 4.79
CA TYR A 245 7.32 -23.44 4.28
C TYR A 245 7.44 -21.98 3.81
N HIS A 246 6.61 -21.62 2.84
CA HIS A 246 6.41 -20.26 2.37
C HIS A 246 4.91 -19.95 2.34
N VAL A 247 4.51 -18.87 2.97
CA VAL A 247 3.13 -18.41 3.00
C VAL A 247 2.87 -17.49 1.83
N ASN A 248 1.85 -17.82 1.05
CA ASN A 248 1.27 -16.96 0.04
C ASN A 248 -0.09 -16.40 0.53
N ILE A 249 -0.47 -15.22 0.09
CA ILE A 249 -1.78 -14.63 0.35
C ILE A 249 -2.57 -14.61 -0.95
N LYS A 250 -3.75 -15.26 -0.93
CA LYS A 250 -4.72 -15.23 -2.02
C LYS A 250 -5.87 -14.29 -1.66
N THR A 251 -5.96 -13.18 -2.37
CA THR A 251 -7.07 -12.23 -2.24
C THR A 251 -8.20 -12.59 -3.20
N TYR A 252 -9.45 -12.38 -2.78
CA TYR A 252 -10.63 -12.62 -3.60
C TYR A 252 -11.31 -11.33 -4.05
N ILE A 253 -10.82 -10.19 -3.59
CA ILE A 253 -11.21 -8.87 -4.08
C ILE A 253 -9.96 -8.22 -4.70
N ASP A 254 -10.13 -7.68 -5.89
CA ASP A 254 -9.10 -6.91 -6.57
C ASP A 254 -9.26 -5.43 -6.18
N ASP A 255 -8.37 -4.93 -5.33
CA ASP A 255 -8.37 -3.53 -4.87
C ASP A 255 -8.10 -2.53 -6.02
N ASN A 256 -7.53 -3.00 -7.13
CA ASN A 256 -7.29 -2.17 -8.31
C ASN A 256 -8.54 -1.98 -9.19
N ASN A 257 -9.55 -2.88 -9.06
CA ASN A 257 -10.77 -2.88 -9.84
C ASN A 257 -12.01 -2.95 -8.94
N TRP A 258 -12.05 -2.12 -7.91
CA TRP A 258 -13.16 -2.09 -6.98
C TRP A 258 -14.46 -1.63 -7.66
N THR A 259 -15.54 -2.39 -7.43
CA THR A 259 -16.91 -2.09 -7.87
C THR A 259 -17.87 -2.27 -6.70
N GLU A 260 -19.11 -1.80 -6.84
CA GLU A 260 -20.16 -2.00 -5.82
C GLU A 260 -20.44 -3.48 -5.53
N THR A 261 -20.14 -4.39 -6.46
CA THR A 261 -20.34 -5.84 -6.30
C THR A 261 -19.10 -6.58 -5.81
N SER A 262 -17.92 -5.94 -5.77
CA SER A 262 -16.63 -6.61 -5.48
C SER A 262 -16.67 -7.43 -4.19
N TRP A 263 -17.37 -6.94 -3.16
CA TRP A 263 -17.52 -7.66 -1.91
C TRP A 263 -18.32 -8.97 -2.07
N ALA A 264 -19.47 -8.91 -2.73
CA ALA A 264 -20.32 -10.08 -2.96
C ALA A 264 -19.68 -11.09 -3.90
N ASP A 265 -18.99 -10.58 -4.94
CA ASP A 265 -18.28 -11.38 -5.90
C ASP A 265 -17.08 -12.09 -5.26
N GLY A 266 -16.33 -11.40 -4.40
CA GLY A 266 -15.22 -11.97 -3.63
C GLY A 266 -15.66 -13.09 -2.68
N ILE A 267 -16.74 -12.88 -1.91
CA ILE A 267 -17.34 -13.92 -1.05
C ILE A 267 -17.78 -15.12 -1.90
N THR A 268 -18.41 -14.86 -3.05
CA THR A 268 -18.88 -15.92 -3.95
C THR A 268 -17.70 -16.72 -4.50
N ALA A 269 -16.63 -16.06 -4.93
CA ALA A 269 -15.43 -16.71 -5.46
C ALA A 269 -14.74 -17.55 -4.37
N MET A 270 -14.59 -17.04 -3.15
CA MET A 270 -14.03 -17.79 -2.02
C MET A 270 -14.87 -19.03 -1.70
N ASN A 271 -16.20 -18.89 -1.61
CA ASN A 271 -17.10 -20.01 -1.36
C ASN A 271 -17.05 -21.08 -2.49
N ASN A 272 -16.86 -20.67 -3.74
CA ASN A 272 -16.70 -21.59 -4.85
C ASN A 272 -15.42 -22.41 -4.72
N ASP A 273 -14.31 -21.80 -4.34
CA ASP A 273 -13.04 -22.49 -4.11
C ASP A 273 -13.15 -23.48 -2.96
N ILE A 274 -13.75 -23.06 -1.84
CA ILE A 274 -14.03 -23.93 -0.68
C ILE A 274 -14.87 -25.14 -1.10
N THR A 275 -15.94 -24.91 -1.87
CA THR A 275 -16.90 -25.96 -2.22
C THR A 275 -16.34 -26.92 -3.28
N SER A 276 -15.58 -26.41 -4.26
CA SER A 276 -15.00 -27.23 -5.31
C SER A 276 -13.74 -27.99 -4.87
N GLY A 277 -13.09 -27.52 -3.82
CA GLY A 277 -11.77 -27.98 -3.38
C GLY A 277 -10.62 -27.63 -4.34
N ALA A 278 -10.94 -27.13 -5.52
CA ALA A 278 -9.96 -26.74 -6.53
C ALA A 278 -9.45 -25.33 -6.22
N GLY A 279 -8.22 -25.21 -5.73
CA GLY A 279 -7.62 -23.92 -5.36
C GLY A 279 -8.11 -23.37 -4.02
N CYS A 280 -8.71 -24.24 -3.18
CA CYS A 280 -9.04 -23.91 -1.80
C CYS A 280 -7.77 -23.55 -1.03
N PRO A 281 -7.74 -22.40 -0.34
CA PRO A 281 -6.63 -22.04 0.54
C PRO A 281 -6.46 -23.05 1.68
N ASP A 282 -5.21 -23.21 2.16
CA ASP A 282 -4.91 -24.06 3.32
C ASP A 282 -5.40 -23.44 4.63
N ILE A 283 -5.41 -22.11 4.69
CA ILE A 283 -5.87 -21.31 5.85
C ILE A 283 -6.84 -20.25 5.34
N LEU A 284 -7.93 -20.04 6.07
CA LEU A 284 -8.94 -19.01 5.75
C LEU A 284 -8.92 -17.91 6.79
N ASP A 285 -8.94 -16.65 6.33
CA ASP A 285 -9.31 -15.51 7.17
C ASP A 285 -10.82 -15.51 7.38
N LEU A 286 -11.24 -15.74 8.61
CA LEU A 286 -12.65 -15.91 8.98
C LEU A 286 -13.41 -14.60 9.20
N SER A 287 -12.74 -13.45 9.09
CA SER A 287 -13.28 -12.15 9.50
C SER A 287 -14.61 -11.78 8.83
N ASN A 288 -14.87 -12.30 7.63
CA ASN A 288 -16.04 -11.94 6.82
C ASN A 288 -16.81 -13.18 6.31
N LEU A 289 -16.63 -14.32 6.97
CA LEU A 289 -17.28 -15.57 6.60
C LEU A 289 -18.34 -15.97 7.64
N ASP A 290 -19.38 -16.68 7.20
CA ASP A 290 -20.28 -17.38 8.11
C ASP A 290 -19.61 -18.65 8.64
N VAL A 291 -18.82 -18.46 9.71
CA VAL A 291 -18.05 -19.54 10.34
C VAL A 291 -18.94 -20.69 10.78
N LYS A 292 -20.14 -20.38 11.31
CA LYS A 292 -21.09 -21.39 11.78
C LYS A 292 -21.61 -22.24 10.63
N GLU A 293 -21.96 -21.62 9.51
CA GLU A 293 -22.42 -22.34 8.33
C GLU A 293 -21.32 -23.26 7.79
N LEU A 294 -20.09 -22.73 7.62
CA LEU A 294 -18.96 -23.48 7.11
C LEU A 294 -18.54 -24.64 8.06
N ALA A 295 -18.57 -24.40 9.38
CA ALA A 295 -18.32 -25.43 10.38
C ALA A 295 -19.33 -26.58 10.30
N SER A 296 -20.64 -26.23 10.13
CA SER A 296 -21.71 -27.23 9.99
C SER A 296 -21.55 -28.12 8.74
N LYS A 297 -20.87 -27.59 7.71
CA LYS A 297 -20.54 -28.33 6.48
C LYS A 297 -19.24 -29.14 6.58
N GLY A 298 -18.54 -29.07 7.72
CA GLY A 298 -17.29 -29.79 7.95
C GLY A 298 -16.10 -29.25 7.15
N VAL A 299 -16.10 -27.97 6.82
CA VAL A 299 -15.03 -27.32 6.04
C VAL A 299 -13.73 -27.24 6.83
N PHE A 300 -13.81 -27.09 8.16
CA PHE A 300 -12.67 -26.79 8.99
C PHE A 300 -12.07 -28.02 9.68
N GLU A 301 -10.78 -28.03 9.80
CA GLU A 301 -10.02 -28.94 10.66
C GLU A 301 -10.17 -28.54 12.14
N ASP A 302 -10.03 -29.52 13.05
CA ASP A 302 -9.99 -29.24 14.48
C ASP A 302 -8.61 -28.71 14.90
N MET A 303 -8.57 -27.49 15.39
CA MET A 303 -7.34 -26.82 15.84
C MET A 303 -6.87 -27.29 17.22
N THR A 304 -7.68 -28.00 17.99
CA THR A 304 -7.34 -28.46 19.35
C THR A 304 -6.03 -29.24 19.40
N PRO A 305 -5.81 -30.27 18.53
CA PRO A 305 -4.56 -31.04 18.57
C PRO A 305 -3.31 -30.22 18.22
N TYR A 306 -3.48 -29.13 17.46
CA TYR A 306 -2.36 -28.23 17.11
C TYR A 306 -1.99 -27.34 18.28
N LEU A 307 -2.98 -26.80 19.03
CA LEU A 307 -2.73 -26.04 20.24
C LEU A 307 -2.07 -26.88 21.34
N GLU A 308 -2.53 -28.12 21.53
CA GLU A 308 -1.95 -29.04 22.52
C GLU A 308 -0.49 -29.38 22.27
N LYS A 309 -0.07 -29.38 21.00
CA LYS A 309 1.32 -29.64 20.57
C LYS A 309 2.17 -28.38 20.45
N SER A 310 1.55 -27.21 20.49
CA SER A 310 2.26 -25.94 20.32
C SER A 310 3.13 -25.63 21.55
N SER A 311 4.37 -25.22 21.29
CA SER A 311 5.26 -24.67 22.33
C SER A 311 5.14 -23.16 22.49
N VAL A 312 4.30 -22.51 21.66
CA VAL A 312 4.18 -21.04 21.59
C VAL A 312 2.84 -20.58 22.14
N LEU A 313 1.77 -21.31 21.85
CA LEU A 313 0.40 -20.96 22.26
C LEU A 313 -0.25 -22.16 22.96
N SER A 314 -1.01 -21.87 23.99
CA SER A 314 -1.86 -22.84 24.70
C SER A 314 -3.31 -22.35 24.74
N LYS A 315 -4.23 -23.23 25.11
CA LYS A 315 -5.64 -22.83 25.28
C LYS A 315 -5.80 -21.75 26.36
N ASP A 316 -4.93 -21.70 27.35
CA ASP A 316 -4.97 -20.77 28.47
C ASP A 316 -4.55 -19.35 28.08
N ASP A 317 -3.96 -19.16 26.89
CA ASP A 317 -3.61 -17.85 26.35
C ASP A 317 -4.85 -17.10 25.78
N PHE A 318 -6.00 -17.76 25.71
CA PHE A 318 -7.24 -17.22 25.17
C PHE A 318 -8.33 -17.14 26.22
N PHE A 319 -9.22 -16.17 26.09
CA PHE A 319 -10.43 -16.13 26.91
C PHE A 319 -11.37 -17.30 26.56
N GLU A 320 -11.84 -18.03 27.57
CA GLU A 320 -12.67 -19.22 27.40
C GLU A 320 -13.91 -18.96 26.53
N ASN A 321 -14.62 -17.88 26.79
CA ASN A 321 -15.81 -17.50 26.02
C ASN A 321 -15.51 -17.18 24.55
N ILE A 322 -14.28 -16.75 24.23
CA ILE A 322 -13.84 -16.54 22.85
C ILE A 322 -13.56 -17.89 22.18
N VAL A 323 -12.82 -18.78 22.86
CA VAL A 323 -12.59 -20.15 22.36
C VAL A 323 -13.92 -20.86 22.12
N ASP A 324 -14.86 -20.76 23.06
CA ASP A 324 -16.19 -21.38 22.94
C ASP A 324 -16.98 -20.85 21.73
N SER A 325 -16.82 -19.56 21.39
CA SER A 325 -17.48 -18.96 20.23
C SER A 325 -16.99 -19.50 18.89
N TYR A 326 -15.77 -20.06 18.85
CA TYR A 326 -15.19 -20.73 17.68
C TYR A 326 -15.19 -22.26 17.80
N THR A 327 -15.89 -22.81 18.81
CA THR A 327 -16.02 -24.27 19.00
C THR A 327 -17.40 -24.71 18.52
N PHE A 328 -17.42 -25.57 17.50
CA PHE A 328 -18.63 -26.14 16.90
C PHE A 328 -18.53 -27.67 16.96
N ASP A 329 -19.57 -28.31 17.45
CA ASP A 329 -19.62 -29.77 17.62
C ASP A 329 -18.39 -30.38 18.32
N GLY A 330 -17.83 -29.63 19.29
CA GLY A 330 -16.62 -30.02 20.04
C GLY A 330 -15.30 -29.80 19.34
N LYS A 331 -15.30 -29.20 18.15
CA LYS A 331 -14.09 -28.86 17.38
C LYS A 331 -13.80 -27.36 17.46
N LEU A 332 -12.60 -26.99 17.79
CA LEU A 332 -12.12 -25.60 17.67
C LEU A 332 -11.77 -25.34 16.22
N VAL A 333 -12.56 -24.52 15.51
CA VAL A 333 -12.39 -24.30 14.06
C VAL A 333 -11.61 -23.04 13.70
N GLY A 334 -11.28 -22.22 14.68
CA GLY A 334 -10.52 -20.99 14.44
C GLY A 334 -9.98 -20.38 15.72
N ILE A 335 -8.98 -19.55 15.58
CA ILE A 335 -8.32 -18.81 16.66
C ILE A 335 -8.37 -17.32 16.30
N PRO A 336 -9.12 -16.50 17.04
CA PRO A 336 -9.18 -15.07 16.75
C PRO A 336 -7.91 -14.37 17.24
N LYS A 337 -7.36 -13.50 16.38
CA LYS A 337 -6.23 -12.63 16.70
C LYS A 337 -6.59 -11.56 17.74
N SER A 338 -7.81 -11.03 17.65
CA SER A 338 -8.33 -9.97 18.51
C SER A 338 -9.85 -10.01 18.51
N PHE A 339 -10.47 -9.33 19.46
CA PHE A 339 -11.92 -9.13 19.48
C PHE A 339 -12.25 -7.71 19.94
N THR A 340 -13.42 -7.23 19.55
CA THR A 340 -13.93 -5.92 19.94
C THR A 340 -15.23 -6.09 20.73
N LEU A 341 -15.31 -5.38 21.86
CA LEU A 341 -16.55 -5.32 22.64
C LEU A 341 -17.39 -4.13 22.17
N ASN A 342 -18.56 -4.42 21.62
CA ASN A 342 -19.57 -3.42 21.35
C ASN A 342 -20.50 -3.35 22.55
N THR A 343 -20.53 -2.19 23.23
CA THR A 343 -21.38 -2.00 24.41
C THR A 343 -22.02 -0.61 24.39
N ILE A 344 -23.11 -0.49 25.13
CA ILE A 344 -23.77 0.79 25.35
C ILE A 344 -23.33 1.27 26.74
N VAL A 345 -22.79 2.48 26.80
CA VAL A 345 -22.40 3.14 28.04
C VAL A 345 -23.33 4.33 28.26
N GLY A 346 -23.92 4.41 29.43
CA GLY A 346 -24.82 5.49 29.79
C GLY A 346 -24.92 5.65 31.32
N LYS A 347 -25.76 6.59 31.80
CA LYS A 347 -26.07 6.71 33.24
C LYS A 347 -26.79 5.43 33.67
N THR A 348 -26.47 4.93 34.88
CA THR A 348 -27.05 3.73 35.45
C THR A 348 -28.58 3.78 35.45
N SER A 349 -29.15 4.97 35.67
CA SER A 349 -30.61 5.18 35.63
C SER A 349 -31.26 4.94 34.24
N GLU A 350 -30.43 4.97 33.16
CA GLU A 350 -30.92 4.82 31.77
C GLU A 350 -30.58 3.44 31.20
N VAL A 351 -29.45 2.87 31.58
CA VAL A 351 -28.95 1.59 31.03
C VAL A 351 -29.12 0.40 31.98
N GLY A 352 -29.46 0.67 33.25
CA GLY A 352 -29.64 -0.36 34.29
C GLY A 352 -28.34 -0.86 34.92
N ASP A 353 -28.45 -1.70 35.92
CA ASP A 353 -27.32 -2.26 36.72
C ASP A 353 -26.91 -3.67 36.25
N LYS A 354 -27.10 -4.03 34.97
CA LYS A 354 -26.83 -5.39 34.49
C LYS A 354 -25.63 -5.44 33.57
#